data_ee1cb07df9a1c117b91a50edbe198c28
#
_entry.id   ee1cb07df9a1c117b91a50edbe198c28
#
_cell.length_a   1.000
_cell.length_b   1.000
_cell.length_c   1.000
_cell.angle_alpha   90.00
_cell.angle_beta   90.00
_cell.angle_gamma   90.00
#
_symmetry.space_group_name_H-M   'P 1'
#
loop_
_entity.id
_entity.type
_entity.pdbx_description
1 polymer ?
#
loop_
_entity_poly.entity_id
_entity_poly.type
_entity_poly.pdbx_seq_one_letter_code
_entity_poly.pdbx_strand_id
1 'polypeptide(L)'
;MKRHLIAAALAAASFAAFAAGGNLRYTIQVNKFENKANWTGSWDLGDAWGTILTDQLVQSGKFIVIGEADMRGAAMAEQDLAQTGRVAGGKKTPKMGRLSPAQLLVKGAITHVQETKGAGGGFGFKGITIGGDAGSAEINITIYLVDSATGQVKASKSVIGKSGKRGLTLGYHGSALGGLTGDIGGFMKDNMGKAAMDACNQALEFLVAQLDSIPWEGSVSLVKSDKLLINRGTREGVEVGMKFDVGKVEEIVDEDTGEVLDSEMTKIGTVTVTEVKEKICYTTALEGAEKGMGVHPAK
;
A
#
# COMPACT_ATOMS: atom_id res chain seq x y z
N MET A 1 10.76 -45.73 52.72
CA MET A 1 9.94 -45.77 51.52
C MET A 1 9.90 -44.35 50.92
N LYS A 2 10.71 -44.05 49.88
CA LYS A 2 10.79 -42.76 49.22
C LYS A 2 10.12 -42.91 47.86
N ARG A 3 9.01 -42.21 47.62
CA ARG A 3 8.30 -42.15 46.34
C ARG A 3 8.90 -41.00 45.51
N HIS A 4 9.53 -41.35 44.39
CA HIS A 4 10.00 -40.38 43.37
C HIS A 4 8.81 -40.05 42.45
N LEU A 5 8.37 -38.80 42.46
CA LEU A 5 7.47 -38.20 41.46
C LEU A 5 8.31 -37.72 40.29
N ILE A 6 8.13 -38.35 39.14
CA ILE A 6 8.70 -37.89 37.87
C ILE A 6 7.67 -36.94 37.29
N ALA A 7 8.04 -35.64 37.21
CA ALA A 7 7.27 -34.64 36.50
C ALA A 7 7.70 -34.66 35.01
N ALA A 8 6.81 -35.12 34.14
CA ALA A 8 6.96 -35.04 32.73
C ALA A 8 6.57 -33.62 32.26
N ALA A 9 7.56 -32.83 31.85
CA ALA A 9 7.32 -31.54 31.21
C ALA A 9 6.89 -31.76 29.74
N LEU A 10 5.61 -31.57 29.46
CA LEU A 10 5.10 -31.48 28.09
C LEU A 10 5.55 -30.11 27.51
N ALA A 11 6.53 -30.11 26.62
CA ALA A 11 6.83 -28.98 25.81
C ALA A 11 5.76 -28.85 24.72
N ALA A 12 4.80 -27.96 24.93
CA ALA A 12 3.84 -27.54 23.90
C ALA A 12 4.58 -26.72 22.85
N ALA A 13 4.96 -27.34 21.76
CA ALA A 13 5.38 -26.62 20.56
C ALA A 13 4.16 -25.93 19.98
N SER A 14 4.04 -24.62 20.23
CA SER A 14 3.06 -23.76 19.56
C SER A 14 3.46 -23.66 18.08
N PHE A 15 2.86 -24.49 17.24
CA PHE A 15 2.81 -24.25 15.81
C PHE A 15 1.96 -22.99 15.61
N ALA A 16 2.60 -21.85 15.42
CA ALA A 16 1.94 -20.70 14.85
C ALA A 16 1.46 -21.14 13.46
N ALA A 17 0.16 -21.33 13.31
CA ALA A 17 -0.46 -21.47 12.00
C ALA A 17 -0.18 -20.15 11.26
N PHE A 18 0.76 -20.18 10.33
CA PHE A 18 0.93 -19.10 9.36
C PHE A 18 -0.39 -19.02 8.61
N ALA A 19 -1.13 -17.92 8.82
CA ALA A 19 -2.30 -17.61 8.03
C ALA A 19 -1.86 -17.65 6.56
N ALA A 20 -2.56 -18.42 5.75
CA ALA A 20 -2.36 -18.49 4.30
C ALA A 20 -2.65 -17.10 3.72
N GLY A 21 -1.61 -16.30 3.53
CA GLY A 21 -1.74 -14.91 3.10
C GLY A 21 -0.57 -14.04 3.53
N GLY A 22 0.19 -14.43 4.54
CA GLY A 22 1.47 -13.82 4.95
C GLY A 22 1.52 -12.28 4.81
N ASN A 23 2.66 -11.69 4.98
CA ASN A 23 2.90 -10.26 4.75
C ASN A 23 3.04 -9.90 3.26
N LEU A 24 2.31 -10.58 2.36
CA LEU A 24 2.40 -10.35 0.92
C LEU A 24 1.89 -8.96 0.56
N ARG A 25 2.62 -8.26 -0.31
CA ARG A 25 2.43 -6.84 -0.62
C ARG A 25 2.18 -6.61 -2.10
N TYR A 26 1.35 -5.61 -2.37
CA TYR A 26 1.05 -5.12 -3.72
C TYR A 26 1.73 -3.78 -3.97
N THR A 27 2.05 -3.51 -5.23
CA THR A 27 2.47 -2.16 -5.63
C THR A 27 1.26 -1.25 -5.73
N ILE A 28 1.30 -0.12 -5.01
CA ILE A 28 0.21 0.84 -4.95
C ILE A 28 0.71 2.24 -5.27
N GLN A 29 -0.09 3.01 -5.98
CA GLN A 29 0.14 4.42 -6.26
C GLN A 29 -1.07 5.24 -5.81
N VAL A 30 -0.81 6.32 -5.10
CA VAL A 30 -1.83 7.32 -4.76
C VAL A 30 -1.77 8.42 -5.82
N ASN A 31 -2.93 8.79 -6.34
CA ASN A 31 -3.04 9.96 -7.22
C ASN A 31 -3.56 11.16 -6.41
N LYS A 32 -3.27 12.36 -6.90
CA LYS A 32 -3.85 13.59 -6.36
C LYS A 32 -5.39 13.48 -6.31
N PHE A 33 -5.97 13.91 -5.20
CA PHE A 33 -7.42 13.90 -5.01
C PHE A 33 -8.06 15.15 -5.61
N GLU A 34 -9.21 14.97 -6.24
CA GLU A 34 -9.98 16.07 -6.82
C GLU A 34 -10.68 16.87 -5.72
N ASN A 35 -10.59 18.19 -5.74
CA ASN A 35 -11.32 19.06 -4.84
C ASN A 35 -12.71 19.38 -5.42
N LYS A 36 -13.68 18.47 -5.21
CA LYS A 36 -15.09 18.67 -5.62
C LYS A 36 -15.91 19.47 -4.61
N ALA A 37 -15.35 19.75 -3.44
CA ALA A 37 -15.97 20.59 -2.43
C ALA A 37 -15.86 22.08 -2.75
N ASN A 38 -15.11 22.47 -3.77
CA ASN A 38 -14.78 23.87 -4.12
C ASN A 38 -14.20 24.66 -2.93
N TRP A 39 -13.49 23.96 -2.05
CA TRP A 39 -12.83 24.60 -0.92
C TRP A 39 -11.62 25.41 -1.39
N THR A 40 -11.56 26.67 -0.96
CA THR A 40 -10.55 27.65 -1.37
C THR A 40 -9.73 28.18 -0.19
N GLY A 41 -9.50 27.36 0.82
CA GLY A 41 -8.68 27.74 1.98
C GLY A 41 -7.20 27.84 1.64
N SER A 42 -6.38 27.99 2.68
CA SER A 42 -4.92 28.24 2.57
C SER A 42 -4.14 27.05 1.98
N TRP A 43 -4.74 25.89 1.82
CA TRP A 43 -4.07 24.64 1.44
C TRP A 43 -4.70 24.04 0.17
N ASP A 44 -3.89 23.46 -0.72
CA ASP A 44 -4.40 22.50 -1.72
C ASP A 44 -4.68 21.18 -1.01
N LEU A 45 -5.93 20.99 -0.59
CA LEU A 45 -6.34 19.81 0.17
C LEU A 45 -6.13 18.51 -0.61
N GLY A 46 -6.33 18.53 -1.93
CA GLY A 46 -6.17 17.34 -2.78
C GLY A 46 -4.74 16.84 -2.83
N ASP A 47 -3.80 17.76 -2.91
CA ASP A 47 -2.37 17.52 -2.91
C ASP A 47 -1.87 17.10 -1.53
N ALA A 48 -2.24 17.87 -0.50
CA ALA A 48 -1.87 17.57 0.87
C ALA A 48 -2.38 16.19 1.31
N TRP A 49 -3.64 15.86 0.99
CA TRP A 49 -4.24 14.58 1.35
C TRP A 49 -3.57 13.40 0.63
N GLY A 50 -3.30 13.52 -0.67
CA GLY A 50 -2.58 12.52 -1.45
C GLY A 50 -1.21 12.21 -0.85
N THR A 51 -0.45 13.26 -0.50
CA THR A 51 0.88 13.13 0.11
C THR A 51 0.82 12.49 1.50
N ILE A 52 -0.12 12.91 2.37
CA ILE A 52 -0.28 12.31 3.70
C ILE A 52 -0.63 10.83 3.59
N LEU A 53 -1.56 10.46 2.71
CA LEU A 53 -1.94 9.06 2.50
C LEU A 53 -0.78 8.24 1.94
N THR A 54 -0.03 8.78 0.98
CA THR A 54 1.18 8.14 0.43
C THR A 54 2.18 7.82 1.56
N ASP A 55 2.46 8.78 2.43
CA ASP A 55 3.38 8.60 3.56
C ASP A 55 2.86 7.55 4.56
N GLN A 56 1.58 7.58 4.92
CA GLN A 56 0.98 6.57 5.79
C GLN A 56 1.03 5.15 5.20
N LEU A 57 0.82 5.01 3.89
CA LEU A 57 0.96 3.72 3.20
C LEU A 57 2.40 3.21 3.25
N VAL A 58 3.40 4.08 3.07
CA VAL A 58 4.82 3.73 3.22
C VAL A 58 5.10 3.25 4.65
N GLN A 59 4.67 4.01 5.65
CA GLN A 59 4.90 3.70 7.06
C GLN A 59 4.19 2.42 7.52
N SER A 60 3.04 2.11 6.95
CA SER A 60 2.30 0.87 7.26
C SER A 60 3.08 -0.39 6.93
N GLY A 61 4.02 -0.31 5.98
CA GLY A 61 4.76 -1.47 5.49
C GLY A 61 3.90 -2.56 4.83
N LYS A 62 2.60 -2.30 4.60
CA LYS A 62 1.66 -3.26 4.02
C LYS A 62 1.63 -3.23 2.49
N PHE A 63 2.20 -2.19 1.89
CA PHE A 63 2.24 -1.98 0.45
C PHE A 63 3.65 -1.68 -0.03
N ILE A 64 3.90 -1.90 -1.32
CA ILE A 64 5.04 -1.36 -2.05
C ILE A 64 4.55 -0.07 -2.67
N VAL A 65 4.76 1.05 -1.98
CA VAL A 65 4.31 2.35 -2.46
C VAL A 65 5.25 2.85 -3.53
N ILE A 66 4.72 3.18 -4.69
CA ILE A 66 5.48 3.80 -5.79
C ILE A 66 5.12 5.28 -5.90
N GLY A 67 6.07 6.07 -6.39
CA GLY A 67 5.93 7.52 -6.46
C GLY A 67 4.69 7.97 -7.21
N GLU A 68 4.19 9.12 -6.87
CA GLU A 68 3.10 9.81 -7.55
C GLU A 68 3.46 10.13 -9.02
N ALA A 69 2.48 10.60 -9.78
CA ALA A 69 2.66 10.81 -11.22
C ALA A 69 3.81 11.77 -11.58
N ASP A 70 3.98 12.84 -10.80
CA ASP A 70 5.07 13.80 -10.94
C ASP A 70 6.45 13.21 -10.62
N MET A 71 6.56 12.44 -9.53
CA MET A 71 7.79 11.73 -9.15
C MET A 71 8.18 10.70 -10.22
N ARG A 72 7.20 10.00 -10.79
CA ARG A 72 7.43 9.06 -11.88
C ARG A 72 7.82 9.78 -13.17
N GLY A 73 7.19 10.92 -13.44
CA GLY A 73 7.55 11.81 -14.55
C GLY A 73 9.00 12.28 -14.45
N ALA A 74 9.43 12.71 -13.27
CA ALA A 74 10.82 13.10 -13.03
C ALA A 74 11.80 11.93 -13.24
N ALA A 75 11.44 10.72 -12.78
CA ALA A 75 12.26 9.53 -13.00
C ALA A 75 12.33 9.13 -14.48
N MET A 76 11.24 9.28 -15.25
CA MET A 76 11.24 9.07 -16.70
C MET A 76 12.12 10.10 -17.41
N ALA A 77 12.01 11.38 -17.06
CA ALA A 77 12.84 12.43 -17.64
C ALA A 77 14.33 12.18 -17.39
N GLU A 78 14.70 11.68 -16.21
CA GLU A 78 16.09 11.30 -15.93
C GLU A 78 16.55 10.09 -16.75
N GLN A 79 15.67 9.09 -16.97
CA GLN A 79 15.96 7.97 -17.84
C GLN A 79 16.17 8.44 -19.31
N ASP A 80 15.33 9.35 -19.78
CA ASP A 80 15.43 9.91 -21.11
C ASP A 80 16.75 10.72 -21.27
N LEU A 81 17.08 11.58 -20.29
CA LEU A 81 18.34 12.32 -20.27
C LEU A 81 19.54 11.38 -20.30
N ALA A 82 19.48 10.26 -19.57
CA ALA A 82 20.55 9.26 -19.54
C ALA A 82 20.81 8.60 -20.90
N GLN A 83 19.81 8.56 -21.79
CA GLN A 83 19.96 8.02 -23.16
C GLN A 83 20.57 9.03 -24.14
N THR A 84 20.59 10.31 -23.82
CA THR A 84 21.10 11.37 -24.72
C THR A 84 22.61 11.41 -24.82
N GLY A 85 23.34 10.71 -23.94
CA GLY A 85 24.79 10.79 -23.82
C GLY A 85 25.30 12.09 -23.16
N ARG A 86 24.42 12.93 -22.64
CA ARG A 86 24.77 14.19 -21.95
C ARG A 86 25.20 13.99 -20.50
N VAL A 87 24.93 12.82 -19.93
CA VAL A 87 25.33 12.45 -18.58
C VAL A 87 26.32 11.28 -18.61
N ALA A 88 27.09 11.12 -17.54
CA ALA A 88 28.06 10.03 -17.43
C ALA A 88 27.39 8.66 -17.53
N GLY A 89 27.85 7.82 -18.45
CA GLY A 89 27.41 6.45 -18.61
C GLY A 89 28.11 5.51 -17.62
N GLY A 90 27.38 4.54 -17.09
CA GLY A 90 27.95 3.54 -16.18
C GLY A 90 26.94 2.46 -15.79
N LYS A 91 27.38 1.51 -14.95
CA LYS A 91 26.50 0.40 -14.48
C LYS A 91 25.28 0.87 -13.70
N LYS A 92 25.35 2.05 -13.07
CA LYS A 92 24.29 2.64 -12.26
C LYS A 92 23.47 3.70 -12.99
N THR A 93 23.78 4.01 -14.25
CA THR A 93 23.01 4.96 -15.05
C THR A 93 21.56 4.50 -15.17
N PRO A 94 20.59 5.40 -14.96
CA PRO A 94 19.17 5.09 -15.14
C PRO A 94 18.88 4.52 -16.53
N LYS A 95 18.06 3.47 -16.59
CA LYS A 95 17.72 2.80 -17.85
C LYS A 95 16.21 2.77 -18.03
N MET A 96 15.74 2.99 -19.26
CA MET A 96 14.34 2.76 -19.63
C MET A 96 13.88 1.34 -19.29
N GLY A 97 12.59 1.17 -19.04
CA GLY A 97 11.99 -0.12 -18.73
C GLY A 97 12.30 -0.64 -17.32
N ARG A 98 12.78 0.22 -16.40
CA ARG A 98 13.09 -0.15 -15.02
C ARG A 98 12.09 0.34 -13.98
N LEU A 99 11.12 1.17 -14.37
CA LEU A 99 10.05 1.61 -13.48
C LEU A 99 9.13 0.42 -13.15
N SER A 100 8.85 0.27 -11.87
CA SER A 100 7.86 -0.73 -11.42
C SER A 100 6.45 -0.23 -11.78
N PRO A 101 5.59 -1.07 -12.40
CA PRO A 101 4.18 -0.72 -12.60
C PRO A 101 3.44 -0.71 -11.27
N ALA A 102 2.42 0.13 -11.13
CA ALA A 102 1.44 0.00 -10.07
C ALA A 102 0.50 -1.16 -10.40
N GLN A 103 0.16 -2.00 -9.44
CA GLN A 103 -0.93 -2.97 -9.55
C GLN A 103 -2.25 -2.31 -9.14
N LEU A 104 -2.19 -1.45 -8.14
CA LEU A 104 -3.32 -0.76 -7.58
C LEU A 104 -3.14 0.75 -7.66
N LEU A 105 -4.21 1.44 -8.03
CA LEU A 105 -4.27 2.89 -8.03
C LEU A 105 -5.31 3.36 -7.00
N VAL A 106 -4.91 4.29 -6.15
CA VAL A 106 -5.83 5.00 -5.26
C VAL A 106 -6.18 6.32 -5.90
N LYS A 107 -7.46 6.52 -6.15
CA LYS A 107 -8.05 7.77 -6.62
C LYS A 107 -9.16 8.21 -5.68
N GLY A 108 -9.54 9.48 -5.73
CA GLY A 108 -10.68 9.94 -4.97
C GLY A 108 -10.96 11.42 -5.14
N ALA A 109 -11.96 11.86 -4.40
CA ALA A 109 -12.38 13.24 -4.39
C ALA A 109 -12.76 13.69 -2.99
N ILE A 110 -12.40 14.93 -2.66
CA ILE A 110 -12.90 15.65 -1.50
C ILE A 110 -14.26 16.21 -1.89
N THR A 111 -15.32 15.67 -1.29
CA THR A 111 -16.70 15.97 -1.70
C THR A 111 -17.39 17.01 -0.83
N HIS A 112 -16.93 17.17 0.40
CA HIS A 112 -17.43 18.17 1.33
C HIS A 112 -16.36 18.62 2.30
N VAL A 113 -16.35 19.90 2.63
CA VAL A 113 -15.47 20.49 3.65
C VAL A 113 -16.29 21.48 4.47
N GLN A 114 -16.29 21.32 5.78
CA GLN A 114 -16.89 22.25 6.71
C GLN A 114 -15.86 22.64 7.78
N GLU A 115 -15.65 23.93 7.95
CA GLU A 115 -14.80 24.49 9.00
C GLU A 115 -15.61 25.50 9.81
N THR A 116 -15.65 25.28 11.12
CA THR A 116 -16.24 26.23 12.06
C THR A 116 -15.11 26.91 12.81
N LYS A 117 -14.92 28.20 12.57
CA LYS A 117 -13.96 29.01 13.35
C LYS A 117 -14.56 29.25 14.72
N GLY A 118 -13.86 28.87 15.78
CA GLY A 118 -14.28 29.18 17.12
C GLY A 118 -14.42 30.70 17.30
N ALA A 119 -15.57 31.15 17.73
CA ALA A 119 -15.74 32.54 18.14
C ALA A 119 -14.91 32.75 19.40
N GLY A 120 -13.74 33.38 19.28
CA GLY A 120 -12.87 33.71 20.40
C GLY A 120 -13.51 34.75 21.34
N GLY A 121 -14.62 34.41 21.97
CA GLY A 121 -15.32 35.15 22.99
C GLY A 121 -15.12 34.52 24.35
N GLY A 122 -13.91 34.59 24.90
CA GLY A 122 -13.66 34.20 26.27
C GLY A 122 -14.16 35.30 27.21
N PHE A 123 -15.24 35.07 27.99
CA PHE A 123 -15.53 35.88 29.16
C PHE A 123 -14.53 35.53 30.25
N GLY A 124 -13.50 36.37 30.39
CA GLY A 124 -12.54 36.26 31.49
C GLY A 124 -13.11 36.88 32.75
N PHE A 125 -13.39 36.09 33.76
CA PHE A 125 -13.59 36.58 35.12
C PHE A 125 -12.41 36.12 36.00
N LYS A 126 -11.66 37.09 36.53
CA LYS A 126 -10.49 36.86 37.42
C LYS A 126 -9.38 35.95 36.87
N GLY A 127 -8.96 36.15 35.60
CA GLY A 127 -7.76 35.49 35.07
C GLY A 127 -7.94 34.00 34.69
N ILE A 128 -9.16 33.46 34.72
CA ILE A 128 -9.49 32.13 34.26
C ILE A 128 -10.33 32.26 32.98
N THR A 129 -9.74 32.02 31.83
CA THR A 129 -10.49 31.90 30.58
C THR A 129 -11.08 30.49 30.53
N ILE A 130 -12.38 30.34 30.81
CA ILE A 130 -13.10 29.05 30.64
C ILE A 130 -13.73 29.09 29.26
N GLY A 131 -13.33 28.16 28.40
CA GLY A 131 -14.00 27.82 27.14
C GLY A 131 -13.64 28.74 25.97
N GLY A 132 -12.43 28.63 25.46
CA GLY A 132 -12.19 28.90 24.06
C GLY A 132 -12.87 27.77 23.25
N ASP A 133 -13.94 28.12 22.51
CA ASP A 133 -14.51 27.21 21.52
C ASP A 133 -13.45 26.98 20.45
N ALA A 134 -12.69 25.89 20.60
CA ALA A 134 -11.68 25.50 19.64
C ALA A 134 -12.44 25.03 18.40
N GLY A 135 -12.57 25.87 17.39
CA GLY A 135 -13.27 25.57 16.15
C GLY A 135 -13.14 24.11 15.72
N SER A 136 -13.98 23.65 14.85
CA SER A 136 -13.96 22.27 14.35
C SER A 136 -13.89 22.24 12.83
N ALA A 137 -13.30 21.18 12.30
CA ALA A 137 -13.29 20.89 10.86
C ALA A 137 -13.81 19.48 10.60
N GLU A 138 -14.53 19.34 9.50
CA GLU A 138 -14.99 18.06 8.95
C GLU A 138 -14.66 18.03 7.46
N ILE A 139 -14.15 16.90 6.98
CA ILE A 139 -13.86 16.67 5.58
C ILE A 139 -14.44 15.33 5.14
N ASN A 140 -15.18 15.31 4.04
CA ASN A 140 -15.69 14.09 3.44
C ASN A 140 -14.91 13.76 2.19
N ILE A 141 -14.44 12.53 2.11
CA ILE A 141 -13.58 12.05 1.01
C ILE A 141 -14.15 10.74 0.51
N THR A 142 -14.33 10.62 -0.80
CA THR A 142 -14.62 9.34 -1.45
C THR A 142 -13.35 8.80 -2.07
N ILE A 143 -13.05 7.52 -1.79
CA ILE A 143 -11.84 6.82 -2.19
C ILE A 143 -12.24 5.68 -3.11
N TYR A 144 -11.47 5.48 -4.17
CA TYR A 144 -11.59 4.36 -5.09
C TYR A 144 -10.27 3.61 -5.12
N LEU A 145 -10.34 2.29 -4.99
CA LEU A 145 -9.24 1.36 -5.28
C LEU A 145 -9.48 0.80 -6.68
N VAL A 146 -8.56 1.08 -7.58
CA VAL A 146 -8.67 0.75 -9.00
C VAL A 146 -7.58 -0.26 -9.36
N ASP A 147 -7.97 -1.30 -10.08
CA ASP A 147 -7.04 -2.22 -10.73
C ASP A 147 -6.39 -1.51 -11.92
N SER A 148 -5.06 -1.44 -11.96
CA SER A 148 -4.36 -0.71 -13.01
C SER A 148 -4.35 -1.42 -14.35
N ALA A 149 -4.56 -2.73 -14.37
CA ALA A 149 -4.56 -3.53 -15.60
C ALA A 149 -5.89 -3.39 -16.35
N THR A 150 -7.00 -3.43 -15.61
CA THR A 150 -8.36 -3.41 -16.19
C THR A 150 -9.02 -2.03 -16.12
N GLY A 151 -8.54 -1.14 -15.26
CA GLY A 151 -9.21 0.13 -14.95
C GLY A 151 -10.46 -0.03 -14.08
N GLN A 152 -10.81 -1.23 -13.66
CA GLN A 152 -11.99 -1.49 -12.83
C GLN A 152 -11.84 -0.94 -11.42
N VAL A 153 -12.91 -0.36 -10.88
CA VAL A 153 -13.00 0.00 -9.48
C VAL A 153 -13.28 -1.27 -8.67
N LYS A 154 -12.25 -1.78 -7.99
CA LYS A 154 -12.36 -2.98 -7.14
C LYS A 154 -13.11 -2.73 -5.84
N ALA A 155 -12.93 -1.54 -5.26
CA ALA A 155 -13.60 -1.15 -4.04
C ALA A 155 -13.72 0.37 -3.93
N SER A 156 -14.71 0.83 -3.19
CA SER A 156 -14.87 2.25 -2.87
C SER A 156 -15.33 2.45 -1.44
N LYS A 157 -14.96 3.58 -0.84
CA LYS A 157 -15.40 3.98 0.49
C LYS A 157 -15.46 5.50 0.60
N SER A 158 -16.51 6.00 1.23
CA SER A 158 -16.56 7.38 1.72
C SER A 158 -16.13 7.40 3.19
N VAL A 159 -15.23 8.30 3.53
CA VAL A 159 -14.73 8.53 4.88
C VAL A 159 -15.04 9.95 5.32
N ILE A 160 -15.23 10.14 6.62
CA ILE A 160 -15.50 11.45 7.22
C ILE A 160 -14.44 11.69 8.28
N GLY A 161 -13.53 12.60 8.00
CA GLY A 161 -12.50 13.03 8.95
C GLY A 161 -12.99 14.19 9.79
N LYS A 162 -12.72 14.16 11.10
CA LYS A 162 -13.14 15.17 12.08
C LYS A 162 -11.97 15.59 12.97
N SER A 163 -11.80 16.89 13.16
CA SER A 163 -10.71 17.44 13.97
C SER A 163 -10.80 17.11 15.47
N GLY A 164 -11.99 16.79 15.98
CA GLY A 164 -12.25 16.50 17.38
C GLY A 164 -12.10 15.03 17.80
N LYS A 165 -11.94 14.12 16.85
CA LYS A 165 -11.68 12.72 17.18
C LYS A 165 -10.23 12.53 17.62
N ARG A 166 -10.02 12.00 18.82
CA ARG A 166 -8.76 11.38 19.20
C ARG A 166 -8.68 10.04 18.48
N GLY A 167 -8.33 10.07 17.19
CA GLY A 167 -8.01 8.85 16.45
C GLY A 167 -6.79 8.21 17.07
N LEU A 168 -6.70 6.89 17.03
CA LEU A 168 -5.46 6.16 17.23
C LEU A 168 -4.44 6.77 16.27
N THR A 169 -3.60 7.63 16.77
CA THR A 169 -2.39 8.04 16.07
C THR A 169 -1.51 6.80 16.01
N LEU A 170 -1.59 6.04 14.91
CA LEU A 170 -0.44 5.30 14.46
C LEU A 170 0.63 6.36 14.34
N GLY A 171 1.59 6.35 15.29
CA GLY A 171 2.49 7.45 15.55
C GLY A 171 3.08 8.05 14.28
N TYR A 172 2.46 9.10 13.79
CA TYR A 172 2.99 9.89 12.70
C TYR A 172 4.18 10.66 13.24
N HIS A 173 5.36 10.12 13.06
CA HIS A 173 6.63 10.80 13.23
C HIS A 173 7.09 11.32 11.87
N GLY A 174 6.32 12.26 11.32
CA GLY A 174 6.58 12.85 10.02
C GLY A 174 7.89 13.62 9.97
N SER A 175 8.96 12.93 9.60
CA SER A 175 10.25 13.56 9.29
C SER A 175 10.63 13.44 7.80
N ALA A 176 9.76 12.96 6.94
CA ALA A 176 10.09 12.66 5.54
C ALA A 176 9.12 13.22 4.49
N LEU A 177 8.37 14.27 4.78
CA LEU A 177 7.57 14.96 3.76
C LEU A 177 8.46 15.91 2.93
N GLY A 178 9.45 15.33 2.22
CA GLY A 178 10.22 16.05 1.22
C GLY A 178 9.39 16.24 -0.03
N GLY A 179 8.73 17.40 -0.18
CA GLY A 179 8.06 17.74 -1.41
C GLY A 179 6.89 18.72 -1.30
N LEU A 180 6.28 18.88 -0.14
CA LEU A 180 5.30 19.95 0.05
C LEU A 180 6.02 21.28 0.29
N THR A 181 5.93 22.18 -0.68
CA THR A 181 6.29 23.58 -0.53
C THR A 181 5.24 24.29 0.32
N GLY A 182 5.35 24.18 1.65
CA GLY A 182 4.43 24.79 2.59
C GLY A 182 4.67 24.29 4.02
N ASP A 183 4.21 25.03 5.01
CA ASP A 183 4.32 24.66 6.42
C ASP A 183 3.34 23.52 6.79
N ILE A 184 3.71 22.27 6.45
CA ILE A 184 2.96 21.07 6.85
C ILE A 184 2.82 20.98 8.37
N GLY A 185 3.83 21.44 9.12
CA GLY A 185 3.76 21.49 10.57
C GLY A 185 2.63 22.40 11.07
N GLY A 186 2.36 23.48 10.34
CA GLY A 186 1.20 24.35 10.57
C GLY A 186 -0.11 23.67 10.21
N PHE A 187 -0.20 23.07 9.01
CA PHE A 187 -1.38 22.32 8.57
C PHE A 187 -1.77 21.22 9.55
N MET A 188 -0.83 20.42 10.03
CA MET A 188 -1.09 19.33 10.97
C MET A 188 -1.55 19.78 12.36
N LYS A 189 -1.30 21.03 12.73
CA LYS A 189 -1.76 21.64 14.00
C LYS A 189 -3.16 22.26 13.88
N ASP A 190 -3.54 22.59 12.68
CA ASP A 190 -4.82 23.18 12.34
C ASP A 190 -5.95 22.12 12.41
N ASN A 191 -7.19 22.57 12.55
CA ASN A 191 -8.35 21.69 12.60
C ASN A 191 -8.58 20.96 11.28
N MET A 192 -8.32 21.61 10.14
CA MET A 192 -8.41 20.99 8.83
C MET A 192 -7.37 19.87 8.67
N GLY A 193 -6.15 20.10 9.07
CA GLY A 193 -5.09 19.07 9.05
C GLY A 193 -5.43 17.88 9.94
N LYS A 194 -5.99 18.11 11.14
CA LYS A 194 -6.46 17.03 12.02
C LYS A 194 -7.60 16.22 11.40
N ALA A 195 -8.56 16.89 10.75
CA ALA A 195 -9.65 16.22 10.04
C ALA A 195 -9.11 15.41 8.85
N ALA A 196 -8.17 15.96 8.08
CA ALA A 196 -7.51 15.26 6.99
C ALA A 196 -6.77 14.01 7.48
N MET A 197 -6.06 14.08 8.62
CA MET A 197 -5.40 12.94 9.22
C MET A 197 -6.37 11.85 9.66
N ASP A 198 -7.49 12.21 10.30
CA ASP A 198 -8.53 11.25 10.66
C ASP A 198 -9.10 10.54 9.42
N ALA A 199 -9.33 11.28 8.33
CA ALA A 199 -9.78 10.70 7.06
C ALA A 199 -8.71 9.78 6.44
N CYS A 200 -7.43 10.16 6.49
CA CYS A 200 -6.33 9.33 5.99
C CYS A 200 -6.19 8.01 6.77
N ASN A 201 -6.36 8.04 8.10
CA ASN A 201 -6.34 6.82 8.92
C ASN A 201 -7.47 5.87 8.51
N GLN A 202 -8.68 6.39 8.33
CA GLN A 202 -9.83 5.59 7.85
C GLN A 202 -9.60 5.04 6.43
N ALA A 203 -8.92 5.82 5.57
CA ALA A 203 -8.52 5.39 4.23
C ALA A 203 -7.50 4.25 4.28
N LEU A 204 -6.47 4.37 5.11
CA LEU A 204 -5.46 3.33 5.30
C LEU A 204 -6.09 2.02 5.79
N GLU A 205 -6.95 2.09 6.82
CA GLU A 205 -7.67 0.92 7.33
C GLU A 205 -8.50 0.25 6.22
N PHE A 206 -9.22 1.05 5.43
CA PHE A 206 -9.99 0.55 4.29
C PHE A 206 -9.09 -0.15 3.26
N LEU A 207 -7.98 0.47 2.85
CA LEU A 207 -7.08 -0.08 1.83
C LEU A 207 -6.41 -1.36 2.32
N VAL A 208 -6.00 -1.42 3.58
CA VAL A 208 -5.42 -2.64 4.17
C VAL A 208 -6.45 -3.78 4.21
N ALA A 209 -7.71 -3.49 4.55
CA ALA A 209 -8.77 -4.48 4.56
C ALA A 209 -9.09 -5.07 3.16
N GLN A 210 -8.71 -4.38 2.08
CA GLN A 210 -8.91 -4.93 0.73
C GLN A 210 -7.84 -5.96 0.34
N LEU A 211 -6.70 -6.02 1.02
CA LEU A 211 -5.59 -6.93 0.65
C LEU A 211 -6.01 -8.39 0.66
N ASP A 212 -6.89 -8.80 1.58
CA ASP A 212 -7.36 -10.17 1.69
C ASP A 212 -8.27 -10.59 0.52
N SER A 213 -8.87 -9.61 -0.17
CA SER A 213 -9.77 -9.84 -1.31
C SER A 213 -9.07 -9.80 -2.68
N ILE A 214 -7.81 -9.36 -2.72
CA ILE A 214 -7.03 -9.26 -3.95
C ILE A 214 -6.11 -10.49 -4.03
N PRO A 215 -6.21 -11.31 -5.08
CA PRO A 215 -5.32 -12.45 -5.25
C PRO A 215 -3.86 -12.01 -5.38
N TRP A 216 -2.97 -12.56 -4.55
CA TRP A 216 -1.54 -12.36 -4.72
C TRP A 216 -1.00 -13.35 -5.75
N GLU A 217 -0.31 -12.83 -6.73
CA GLU A 217 0.17 -13.60 -7.86
C GLU A 217 1.65 -13.34 -8.13
N GLY A 218 2.35 -14.40 -8.49
CA GLY A 218 3.69 -14.36 -9.02
C GLY A 218 3.79 -15.20 -10.29
N SER A 219 4.98 -15.26 -10.88
CA SER A 219 5.25 -16.16 -12.00
C SER A 219 6.64 -16.78 -11.92
N VAL A 220 6.76 -17.94 -12.52
CA VAL A 220 8.04 -18.64 -12.70
C VAL A 220 8.86 -17.89 -13.75
N SER A 221 9.96 -17.25 -13.33
CA SER A 221 10.86 -16.52 -14.22
C SER A 221 11.94 -17.39 -14.86
N LEU A 222 12.35 -18.43 -14.14
CA LEU A 222 13.39 -19.34 -14.61
C LEU A 222 13.22 -20.71 -13.97
N VAL A 223 13.41 -21.77 -14.77
CA VAL A 223 13.43 -23.15 -14.32
C VAL A 223 14.88 -23.64 -14.40
N LYS A 224 15.37 -24.28 -13.34
CA LYS A 224 16.65 -24.99 -13.26
C LYS A 224 16.38 -26.42 -12.81
N SER A 225 17.33 -27.31 -13.02
CA SER A 225 17.19 -28.74 -12.65
C SER A 225 16.94 -28.95 -11.15
N ASP A 226 17.45 -28.07 -10.30
CA ASP A 226 17.41 -28.16 -8.84
C ASP A 226 16.47 -27.17 -8.15
N LYS A 227 15.95 -26.17 -8.89
CA LYS A 227 15.14 -25.10 -8.31
C LYS A 227 14.37 -24.27 -9.33
N LEU A 228 13.31 -23.61 -8.88
CA LEU A 228 12.62 -22.55 -9.63
C LEU A 228 13.04 -21.17 -9.11
N LEU A 229 12.94 -20.18 -9.97
CA LEU A 229 13.06 -18.77 -9.64
C LEU A 229 11.72 -18.09 -9.88
N ILE A 230 11.17 -17.50 -8.84
CA ILE A 230 9.89 -16.75 -8.87
C ILE A 230 10.19 -15.26 -8.83
N ASN A 231 9.42 -14.45 -9.57
CA ASN A 231 9.56 -13.00 -9.70
C ASN A 231 8.99 -12.20 -8.51
N ARG A 232 9.04 -12.77 -7.32
CA ARG A 232 8.62 -12.15 -6.06
C ARG A 232 9.69 -12.39 -5.00
N GLY A 233 9.91 -11.42 -4.13
CA GLY A 233 10.97 -11.47 -3.13
C GLY A 233 10.57 -10.82 -1.80
N THR A 234 11.56 -10.42 -1.00
CA THR A 234 11.30 -9.77 0.30
C THR A 234 10.50 -8.48 0.14
N ARG A 235 10.64 -7.79 -0.99
CA ARG A 235 9.88 -6.59 -1.30
C ARG A 235 8.37 -6.87 -1.31
N GLU A 236 7.97 -8.00 -1.87
CA GLU A 236 6.59 -8.47 -1.92
C GLU A 236 6.16 -9.23 -0.66
N GLY A 237 7.02 -9.34 0.34
CA GLY A 237 6.73 -10.01 1.61
C GLY A 237 7.00 -11.52 1.60
N VAL A 238 7.72 -12.03 0.59
CA VAL A 238 8.08 -13.44 0.54
C VAL A 238 9.15 -13.77 1.59
N GLU A 239 8.96 -14.86 2.29
CA GLU A 239 9.87 -15.37 3.33
C GLU A 239 10.27 -16.83 3.06
N VAL A 240 11.43 -17.23 3.57
CA VAL A 240 11.90 -18.62 3.49
C VAL A 240 10.92 -19.54 4.21
N GLY A 241 10.61 -20.68 3.61
CA GLY A 241 9.66 -21.65 4.14
C GLY A 241 8.22 -21.44 3.67
N MET A 242 7.88 -20.30 3.04
CA MET A 242 6.57 -20.14 2.42
C MET A 242 6.35 -21.19 1.33
N LYS A 243 5.10 -21.59 1.16
CA LYS A 243 4.69 -22.55 0.13
C LYS A 243 3.86 -21.87 -0.93
N PHE A 244 4.14 -22.19 -2.17
CA PHE A 244 3.42 -21.69 -3.32
C PHE A 244 2.93 -22.84 -4.20
N ASP A 245 1.70 -22.72 -4.67
CA ASP A 245 1.16 -23.55 -5.74
C ASP A 245 1.61 -22.98 -7.07
N VAL A 246 2.06 -23.86 -7.97
CA VAL A 246 2.53 -23.52 -9.31
C VAL A 246 1.63 -24.21 -10.31
N GLY A 247 1.25 -23.49 -11.37
CA GLY A 247 0.37 -24.04 -12.40
C GLY A 247 0.34 -23.24 -13.69
N LYS A 248 -0.34 -23.82 -14.68
CA LYS A 248 -0.68 -23.12 -15.93
C LYS A 248 -1.86 -22.19 -15.64
N VAL A 249 -1.73 -20.95 -16.06
CA VAL A 249 -2.82 -19.98 -16.02
C VAL A 249 -3.41 -19.86 -17.41
N GLU A 250 -4.72 -20.04 -17.51
CA GLU A 250 -5.50 -19.86 -18.72
C GLU A 250 -6.48 -18.71 -18.48
N GLU A 251 -6.43 -17.71 -19.37
CA GLU A 251 -7.36 -16.59 -19.34
C GLU A 251 -8.63 -16.95 -20.08
N ILE A 252 -9.78 -16.76 -19.44
CA ILE A 252 -11.09 -16.88 -20.05
C ILE A 252 -11.45 -15.50 -20.61
N VAL A 253 -11.42 -15.39 -21.93
CA VAL A 253 -11.63 -14.13 -22.65
C VAL A 253 -13.00 -14.12 -23.29
N ASP A 254 -13.72 -13.02 -23.17
CA ASP A 254 -14.92 -12.74 -23.94
C ASP A 254 -14.53 -12.55 -25.41
N GLU A 255 -15.01 -13.40 -26.29
CA GLU A 255 -14.68 -13.38 -27.73
C GLU A 255 -15.23 -12.11 -28.42
N ASP A 256 -16.31 -11.52 -27.90
CA ASP A 256 -16.95 -10.36 -28.52
C ASP A 256 -16.23 -9.05 -28.16
N THR A 257 -15.74 -8.93 -26.93
CA THR A 257 -15.17 -7.71 -26.39
C THR A 257 -13.65 -7.75 -26.23
N GLY A 258 -13.05 -8.96 -26.17
CA GLY A 258 -11.65 -9.16 -25.83
C GLY A 258 -11.34 -8.93 -24.34
N GLU A 259 -12.37 -8.78 -23.50
CA GLU A 259 -12.20 -8.61 -22.06
C GLU A 259 -11.84 -9.96 -21.40
N VAL A 260 -10.85 -9.95 -20.50
CA VAL A 260 -10.56 -11.13 -19.67
C VAL A 260 -11.63 -11.23 -18.59
N LEU A 261 -12.47 -12.26 -18.69
CA LEU A 261 -13.58 -12.52 -17.78
C LEU A 261 -13.11 -13.17 -16.49
N ASP A 262 -12.15 -14.08 -16.58
CA ASP A 262 -11.59 -14.81 -15.44
C ASP A 262 -10.22 -15.39 -15.82
N SER A 263 -9.48 -15.87 -14.83
CA SER A 263 -8.26 -16.64 -15.04
C SER A 263 -8.24 -17.87 -14.14
N GLU A 264 -8.09 -19.04 -14.71
CA GLU A 264 -8.01 -20.29 -13.97
C GLU A 264 -6.59 -20.83 -13.96
N MET A 265 -6.13 -21.27 -12.79
CA MET A 265 -4.84 -21.92 -12.65
C MET A 265 -5.00 -23.43 -12.49
N THR A 266 -4.57 -24.19 -13.49
CA THR A 266 -4.42 -25.64 -13.38
C THR A 266 -3.12 -25.94 -12.63
N LYS A 267 -3.25 -26.25 -11.33
CA LYS A 267 -2.12 -26.56 -10.46
C LYS A 267 -1.38 -27.81 -10.91
N ILE A 268 -0.05 -27.74 -11.01
CA ILE A 268 0.83 -28.89 -11.28
C ILE A 268 1.56 -29.37 -10.02
N GLY A 269 1.73 -28.50 -9.00
CA GLY A 269 2.35 -28.88 -7.74
C GLY A 269 2.57 -27.71 -6.81
N THR A 270 3.20 -28.03 -5.67
CA THR A 270 3.54 -27.03 -4.62
C THR A 270 5.04 -27.00 -4.42
N VAL A 271 5.60 -25.81 -4.31
CA VAL A 271 7.02 -25.57 -4.04
C VAL A 271 7.22 -24.84 -2.73
N THR A 272 8.38 -25.03 -2.11
CA THR A 272 8.75 -24.33 -0.87
C THR A 272 9.89 -23.35 -1.15
N VAL A 273 9.77 -22.12 -0.64
CA VAL A 273 10.81 -21.10 -0.75
C VAL A 273 12.04 -21.49 0.05
N THR A 274 13.19 -21.52 -0.60
CA THR A 274 14.48 -21.92 -0.01
C THR A 274 15.43 -20.74 0.20
N GLU A 275 15.37 -19.73 -0.66
CA GLU A 275 16.19 -18.52 -0.59
C GLU A 275 15.35 -17.33 -1.09
N VAL A 276 15.47 -16.17 -0.45
CA VAL A 276 14.78 -14.95 -0.85
C VAL A 276 15.78 -13.82 -1.08
N LYS A 277 15.57 -13.08 -2.17
CA LYS A 277 16.24 -11.80 -2.48
C LYS A 277 15.22 -10.69 -2.57
N GLU A 278 15.67 -9.47 -2.78
CA GLU A 278 14.76 -8.30 -2.80
C GLU A 278 13.55 -8.46 -3.74
N LYS A 279 13.78 -8.94 -5.00
CA LYS A 279 12.74 -8.97 -6.05
C LYS A 279 12.44 -10.37 -6.57
N ILE A 280 13.11 -11.39 -6.06
CA ILE A 280 12.98 -12.77 -6.50
C ILE A 280 13.12 -13.71 -5.31
N CYS A 281 12.56 -14.91 -5.43
CA CYS A 281 12.93 -16.02 -4.54
C CYS A 281 13.27 -17.28 -5.34
N TYR A 282 14.02 -18.16 -4.69
CA TYR A 282 14.27 -19.51 -5.15
C TYR A 282 13.41 -20.48 -4.34
N THR A 283 12.97 -21.53 -5.00
CA THR A 283 12.14 -22.57 -4.38
C THR A 283 12.73 -23.95 -4.69
N THR A 284 12.17 -24.98 -4.08
CA THR A 284 12.40 -26.37 -4.49
C THR A 284 12.09 -26.57 -5.96
N ALA A 285 12.74 -27.56 -6.59
CA ALA A 285 12.38 -27.97 -7.96
C ALA A 285 10.95 -28.53 -8.01
N LEU A 286 10.35 -28.43 -9.18
CA LEU A 286 9.05 -29.04 -9.49
C LEU A 286 9.10 -29.60 -10.92
N GLU A 287 8.82 -30.89 -11.06
CA GLU A 287 8.74 -31.53 -12.35
C GLU A 287 7.58 -30.98 -13.18
N GLY A 288 7.80 -30.76 -14.46
CA GLY A 288 6.78 -30.18 -15.34
C GLY A 288 6.62 -28.66 -15.22
N ALA A 289 7.40 -27.99 -14.33
CA ALA A 289 7.34 -26.54 -14.26
C ALA A 289 7.98 -25.89 -15.50
N GLU A 290 7.32 -24.85 -16.00
CA GLU A 290 7.76 -24.07 -17.15
C GLU A 290 7.83 -22.59 -16.81
N LYS A 291 8.67 -21.85 -17.55
CA LYS A 291 8.74 -20.39 -17.43
C LYS A 291 7.40 -19.77 -17.83
N GLY A 292 6.92 -18.81 -17.05
CA GLY A 292 5.65 -18.13 -17.27
C GLY A 292 4.47 -18.72 -16.49
N MET A 293 4.62 -19.91 -15.90
CA MET A 293 3.56 -20.47 -15.05
C MET A 293 3.25 -19.56 -13.87
N GLY A 294 1.97 -19.49 -13.51
CA GLY A 294 1.45 -18.76 -12.38
C GLY A 294 1.88 -19.37 -11.04
N VAL A 295 1.98 -18.52 -10.05
CA VAL A 295 2.39 -18.86 -8.69
C VAL A 295 1.46 -18.16 -7.72
N HIS A 296 0.79 -18.93 -6.86
CA HIS A 296 -0.12 -18.43 -5.83
C HIS A 296 0.27 -18.98 -4.47
N PRO A 297 -0.04 -18.28 -3.35
CA PRO A 297 0.15 -18.84 -2.01
C PRO A 297 -0.59 -20.17 -1.88
N ALA A 298 0.09 -21.21 -1.38
CA ALA A 298 -0.58 -22.48 -1.11
C ALA A 298 -1.57 -22.32 0.06
N LYS A 299 -2.77 -22.83 -0.13
CA LYS A 299 -3.83 -22.85 0.89
C LYS A 299 -3.59 -23.93 1.92
#